data_5b00fdb62cd69f32e3d11881ba5e5734
#
_entry.id   5b00fdb62cd69f32e3d11881ba5e5734
#
_cell.length_a   1.000
_cell.length_b   1.000
_cell.length_c   1.000
_cell.angle_alpha   90.00
_cell.angle_beta   90.00
_cell.angle_gamma   90.00
#
_symmetry.space_group_name_H-M   'P 1'
#
loop_
_entity.id
_entity.type
_entity.pdbx_description
1 polymer ?
#
loop_
_entity_poly.entity_id
_entity_poly.type
_entity_poly.pdbx_seq_one_letter_code
_entity_poly.pdbx_strand_id
1 'polypeptide(L)'
;MNRLDLPARWLRLRAAAIVCCVSCARTGAQNIGDVDSAFAGAVTKVEAIYQVPFLAHATMEPMNCTVQVRKDACEIWIGSQAVARVQAEAAKTAGLPLDKVVVHNHLIGGGFGRRLEADGAVRAVQIAQHVDGPVKVVWTREEDIQHDMYRPYWLDRLSAGLDAKGMPIAWNHRFAGSSVVARWLPVAFNNGLDPDSTEGAIDLVYALPNMHVEYVRVEPPGIPTAFWRSVGPSHNVFVTEGFMDELAAAAKQDPVAYRKTLLGHNPRALAVLTLAAEKARWGERLPPRRGRGVSVQFAFGSYLSQVAEVEVASDGALRVRRIVCAVDCGTIVNPDTVEAQILSGTIFGLTAVLYGAITLNNGRVEQANFDTYPLLRIDEAPVVETYLIKSSEPPGGMGEVATAAVAPAVTNAIFAATGKRLRKLPVDTAALRRAL
;
A
#
# COMPACT_ATOMS: atom_id res chain seq x y z
N MET A 1 23.67 -36.60 5.84
CA MET A 1 23.55 -35.34 6.55
C MET A 1 22.17 -34.79 6.29
N ASN A 2 21.33 -34.84 7.31
CA ASN A 2 19.89 -34.59 7.21
C ASN A 2 19.58 -33.12 6.88
N ARG A 3 18.84 -32.89 5.79
CA ARG A 3 18.20 -31.62 5.46
C ARG A 3 17.08 -31.37 6.48
N LEU A 4 17.26 -30.38 7.32
CA LEU A 4 16.18 -29.82 8.13
C LEU A 4 15.37 -28.88 7.22
N ASP A 5 14.31 -29.41 6.62
CA ASP A 5 13.25 -28.60 6.01
C ASP A 5 12.52 -27.83 7.11
N LEU A 6 12.90 -26.59 7.32
CA LEU A 6 12.14 -25.64 8.12
C LEU A 6 11.09 -24.97 7.21
N PRO A 7 9.82 -25.36 7.31
CA PRO A 7 8.81 -24.87 6.37
C PRO A 7 8.50 -23.40 6.61
N ALA A 8 8.05 -22.70 5.55
CA ALA A 8 7.55 -21.32 5.54
C ALA A 8 6.48 -21.00 6.63
N ARG A 9 6.01 -22.00 7.35
CA ARG A 9 5.19 -21.91 8.57
C ARG A 9 5.84 -21.09 9.70
N TRP A 10 7.19 -21.05 9.80
CA TRP A 10 7.88 -20.41 10.90
C TRP A 10 7.85 -18.88 10.88
N LEU A 11 7.92 -18.25 9.68
CA LEU A 11 7.75 -16.81 9.60
C LEU A 11 6.30 -16.39 9.91
N ARG A 12 5.32 -17.19 9.46
CA ARG A 12 3.90 -16.93 9.73
C ARG A 12 3.55 -17.07 11.22
N LEU A 13 4.11 -18.07 11.91
CA LEU A 13 3.88 -18.27 13.34
C LEU A 13 4.56 -17.19 14.20
N ARG A 14 5.74 -16.71 13.81
CA ARG A 14 6.43 -15.63 14.52
C ARG A 14 5.75 -14.28 14.34
N ALA A 15 5.30 -13.92 13.13
CA ALA A 15 4.56 -12.69 12.88
C ALA A 15 3.21 -12.68 13.63
N ALA A 16 2.45 -13.77 13.56
CA ALA A 16 1.19 -13.91 14.31
C ALA A 16 1.44 -13.89 15.84
N ALA A 17 2.51 -14.52 16.33
CA ALA A 17 2.89 -14.50 17.74
C ALA A 17 3.32 -13.10 18.21
N ILE A 18 3.97 -12.30 17.36
CA ILE A 18 4.40 -10.94 17.69
C ILE A 18 3.21 -10.00 17.89
N VAL A 19 2.19 -10.07 17.02
CA VAL A 19 0.95 -9.28 17.20
C VAL A 19 0.18 -9.69 18.46
N CYS A 20 0.35 -10.93 18.91
CA CYS A 20 -0.25 -11.43 20.14
C CYS A 20 0.68 -11.34 21.37
N CYS A 21 1.98 -11.07 21.18
CA CYS A 21 2.96 -11.05 22.27
C CYS A 21 2.79 -9.82 23.16
N VAL A 22 2.61 -10.05 24.46
CA VAL A 22 2.45 -8.99 25.48
C VAL A 22 3.76 -8.23 25.72
N SER A 23 4.92 -8.78 25.34
CA SER A 23 6.25 -8.24 25.64
C SER A 23 6.84 -7.33 24.54
N CYS A 24 6.22 -7.23 23.35
CA CYS A 24 6.68 -6.30 22.31
C CYS A 24 6.34 -4.85 22.68
N ALA A 25 7.29 -3.94 22.46
CA ALA A 25 7.02 -2.51 22.60
C ALA A 25 5.85 -2.10 21.72
N ARG A 26 4.80 -1.56 22.32
CA ARG A 26 3.57 -1.11 21.66
C ARG A 26 3.49 0.38 21.74
N THR A 27 3.12 1.01 20.66
CA THR A 27 2.90 2.45 20.67
C THR A 27 1.45 2.71 20.26
N GLY A 28 0.67 3.32 21.14
CA GLY A 28 -0.67 3.80 20.84
C GLY A 28 -0.57 4.92 19.80
N ALA A 29 -1.21 4.71 18.64
CA ALA A 29 -1.22 5.69 17.55
C ALA A 29 -2.45 6.60 17.65
N GLN A 30 -3.57 6.07 18.14
CA GLN A 30 -4.83 6.79 18.31
C GLN A 30 -5.66 6.21 19.45
N ASN A 31 -6.27 7.09 20.25
CA ASN A 31 -7.25 6.73 21.28
C ASN A 31 -8.41 7.72 21.24
N ILE A 32 -9.63 7.21 21.04
CA ILE A 32 -10.88 7.97 21.10
C ILE A 32 -11.84 7.18 21.98
N GLY A 33 -12.44 7.82 22.98
CA GLY A 33 -13.44 7.20 23.87
C GLY A 33 -12.90 6.03 24.70
N ASP A 34 -13.78 5.10 25.06
CA ASP A 34 -13.48 3.87 25.82
C ASP A 34 -13.87 2.64 25.00
N VAL A 35 -12.88 2.12 24.25
CA VAL A 35 -13.08 0.98 23.35
C VAL A 35 -13.42 -0.29 24.12
N ASP A 36 -12.81 -0.53 25.28
CA ASP A 36 -13.00 -1.77 26.04
C ASP A 36 -14.42 -1.87 26.60
N SER A 37 -14.92 -0.81 27.22
CA SER A 37 -16.30 -0.73 27.71
C SER A 37 -17.31 -0.84 26.56
N ALA A 38 -17.08 -0.11 25.46
CA ALA A 38 -17.96 -0.15 24.27
C ALA A 38 -17.98 -1.55 23.63
N PHE A 39 -16.82 -2.21 23.53
CA PHE A 39 -16.72 -3.56 22.98
C PHE A 39 -17.37 -4.60 23.89
N ALA A 40 -17.27 -4.44 25.22
CA ALA A 40 -17.96 -5.32 26.18
C ALA A 40 -19.48 -5.25 26.02
N GLY A 41 -20.05 -4.05 25.80
CA GLY A 41 -21.48 -3.79 25.61
C GLY A 41 -22.01 -4.06 24.19
N ALA A 42 -21.17 -4.45 23.24
CA ALA A 42 -21.57 -4.68 21.85
C ALA A 42 -22.49 -5.90 21.70
N VAL A 43 -23.52 -5.76 20.86
CA VAL A 43 -24.48 -6.83 20.52
C VAL A 43 -23.84 -7.84 19.57
N THR A 44 -23.06 -7.35 18.59
CA THR A 44 -22.31 -8.19 17.64
C THR A 44 -20.83 -7.83 17.69
N LYS A 45 -19.98 -8.84 17.71
CA LYS A 45 -18.54 -8.67 17.68
C LYS A 45 -17.98 -9.28 16.41
N VAL A 46 -17.10 -8.54 15.72
CA VAL A 46 -16.45 -8.96 14.48
C VAL A 46 -14.94 -8.89 14.70
N GLU A 47 -14.23 -9.92 14.31
CA GLU A 47 -12.76 -9.95 14.36
C GLU A 47 -12.19 -10.43 13.03
N ALA A 48 -11.04 -9.87 12.63
CA ALA A 48 -10.34 -10.25 11.42
C ALA A 48 -8.82 -10.09 11.56
N ILE A 49 -8.08 -10.90 10.80
CA ILE A 49 -6.63 -10.77 10.64
C ILE A 49 -6.35 -10.59 9.16
N TYR A 50 -5.63 -9.50 8.81
CA TYR A 50 -5.23 -9.19 7.46
C TYR A 50 -3.72 -9.31 7.29
N GLN A 51 -3.28 -9.60 6.07
CA GLN A 51 -1.87 -9.74 5.73
C GLN A 51 -1.59 -9.15 4.36
N VAL A 52 -0.50 -8.38 4.26
CA VAL A 52 0.03 -7.93 2.98
C VAL A 52 1.52 -8.30 2.88
N PRO A 53 2.00 -8.79 1.72
CA PRO A 53 3.37 -9.27 1.55
C PRO A 53 4.37 -8.14 1.40
N PHE A 54 5.67 -8.46 1.43
CA PHE A 54 6.70 -7.61 0.85
C PHE A 54 6.43 -7.43 -0.64
N LEU A 55 6.69 -6.20 -1.16
CA LEU A 55 6.59 -5.90 -2.59
C LEU A 55 7.89 -5.30 -3.09
N ALA A 56 8.32 -5.70 -4.28
CA ALA A 56 9.35 -4.99 -5.03
C ALA A 56 8.76 -3.78 -5.75
N HIS A 57 9.61 -2.81 -6.06
CA HIS A 57 9.24 -1.66 -6.90
C HIS A 57 9.19 -2.05 -8.37
N ALA A 58 10.13 -2.88 -8.81
CA ALA A 58 10.21 -3.47 -10.16
C ALA A 58 9.97 -2.44 -11.28
N THR A 59 10.64 -1.28 -11.18
CA THR A 59 10.53 -0.20 -12.16
C THR A 59 10.94 -0.67 -13.55
N MET A 60 10.30 -0.18 -14.63
CA MET A 60 10.67 -0.59 -16.01
C MET A 60 12.13 -0.28 -16.33
N GLU A 61 12.64 0.85 -15.90
CA GLU A 61 14.06 1.17 -15.91
C GLU A 61 14.72 0.59 -14.65
N PRO A 62 15.58 -0.45 -14.75
CA PRO A 62 16.36 -0.93 -13.61
C PRO A 62 17.23 0.15 -13.01
N MET A 63 17.66 0.00 -11.77
CA MET A 63 18.56 0.94 -11.12
C MET A 63 19.83 1.11 -11.93
N ASN A 64 20.25 2.35 -12.15
CA ASN A 64 21.49 2.68 -12.83
C ASN A 64 22.04 4.01 -12.33
N CYS A 65 23.35 4.17 -12.44
CA CYS A 65 24.07 5.37 -12.05
C CYS A 65 25.38 5.47 -12.80
N THR A 66 25.69 6.63 -13.37
CA THR A 66 27.03 6.94 -13.89
C THR A 66 27.72 7.87 -12.92
N VAL A 67 28.98 7.58 -12.57
CA VAL A 67 29.76 8.35 -11.61
C VAL A 67 31.15 8.53 -12.10
N GLN A 68 31.71 9.72 -11.89
CA GLN A 68 33.14 9.98 -11.99
C GLN A 68 33.64 10.55 -10.67
N VAL A 69 34.57 9.86 -10.02
CA VAL A 69 35.26 10.35 -8.82
C VAL A 69 36.64 10.81 -9.18
N ARG A 70 36.99 12.04 -8.82
CA ARG A 70 38.31 12.64 -8.91
C ARG A 70 38.82 12.96 -7.50
N LYS A 71 40.09 13.32 -7.38
CA LYS A 71 40.71 13.66 -6.08
C LYS A 71 39.95 14.80 -5.34
N ASP A 72 39.39 15.74 -6.09
CA ASP A 72 38.82 17.00 -5.62
C ASP A 72 37.33 17.21 -6.03
N ALA A 73 36.75 16.27 -6.75
CA ALA A 73 35.38 16.37 -7.25
C ALA A 73 34.71 15.00 -7.49
N CYS A 74 33.39 14.98 -7.39
CA CYS A 74 32.59 13.83 -7.80
C CYS A 74 31.40 14.31 -8.65
N GLU A 75 31.21 13.70 -9.81
CA GLU A 75 30.07 13.97 -10.70
C GLU A 75 29.22 12.71 -10.85
N ILE A 76 27.90 12.88 -10.77
CA ILE A 76 26.92 11.79 -10.75
C ILE A 76 25.81 12.10 -11.75
N TRP A 77 25.50 11.15 -12.64
CA TRP A 77 24.36 11.18 -13.55
C TRP A 77 23.41 10.05 -13.15
N ILE A 78 22.23 10.42 -12.67
CA ILE A 78 21.27 9.47 -12.09
C ILE A 78 19.84 9.99 -12.26
N GLY A 79 18.87 9.08 -12.36
CA GLY A 79 17.47 9.40 -12.16
C GLY A 79 17.09 9.20 -10.69
N SER A 80 16.76 10.28 -9.96
CA SER A 80 16.46 10.23 -8.51
C SER A 80 15.21 11.03 -8.16
N GLN A 81 14.47 10.57 -7.13
CA GLN A 81 13.39 11.29 -6.47
C GLN A 81 13.90 12.19 -5.32
N ALA A 82 15.17 12.04 -4.90
CA ALA A 82 15.76 12.73 -3.74
C ALA A 82 17.20 13.19 -4.02
N VAL A 83 17.37 14.15 -4.92
CA VAL A 83 18.68 14.61 -5.43
C VAL A 83 19.63 15.08 -4.32
N ALA A 84 19.13 15.89 -3.37
CA ALA A 84 19.91 16.37 -2.25
C ALA A 84 20.45 15.23 -1.35
N ARG A 85 19.65 14.16 -1.18
CA ARG A 85 20.07 12.97 -0.45
C ARG A 85 21.15 12.19 -1.18
N VAL A 86 21.01 12.02 -2.50
CA VAL A 86 22.06 11.41 -3.34
C VAL A 86 23.37 12.20 -3.21
N GLN A 87 23.32 13.54 -3.30
CA GLN A 87 24.48 14.40 -3.16
C GLN A 87 25.18 14.22 -1.81
N ALA A 88 24.39 14.25 -0.71
CA ALA A 88 24.93 14.12 0.64
C ALA A 88 25.57 12.74 0.90
N GLU A 89 24.90 11.65 0.51
CA GLU A 89 25.44 10.30 0.69
C GLU A 89 26.65 10.04 -0.22
N ALA A 90 26.66 10.57 -1.42
CA ALA A 90 27.81 10.49 -2.32
C ALA A 90 29.01 11.28 -1.78
N ALA A 91 28.82 12.51 -1.27
CA ALA A 91 29.87 13.30 -0.65
C ALA A 91 30.51 12.56 0.53
N LYS A 92 29.69 12.01 1.41
CA LYS A 92 30.14 11.19 2.54
C LYS A 92 30.93 9.95 2.07
N THR A 93 30.46 9.26 1.03
CA THR A 93 31.07 8.05 0.50
C THR A 93 32.40 8.36 -0.19
N ALA A 94 32.47 9.45 -0.97
CA ALA A 94 33.67 9.88 -1.67
C ALA A 94 34.71 10.55 -0.73
N GLY A 95 34.32 10.92 0.51
CA GLY A 95 35.16 11.68 1.43
C GLY A 95 35.40 13.13 0.97
N LEU A 96 34.43 13.72 0.26
CA LEU A 96 34.49 15.06 -0.30
C LEU A 96 33.54 16.03 0.39
N PRO A 97 33.84 17.34 0.42
CA PRO A 97 32.87 18.37 0.80
C PRO A 97 31.65 18.34 -0.14
N LEU A 98 30.47 18.75 0.39
CA LEU A 98 29.20 18.69 -0.35
C LEU A 98 29.23 19.51 -1.65
N ASP A 99 29.89 20.68 -1.63
CA ASP A 99 30.04 21.59 -2.77
C ASP A 99 30.95 21.03 -3.89
N LYS A 100 31.68 19.94 -3.63
CA LYS A 100 32.51 19.24 -4.60
C LYS A 100 31.80 18.06 -5.27
N VAL A 101 30.52 17.85 -4.93
CA VAL A 101 29.69 16.80 -5.53
C VAL A 101 28.58 17.41 -6.37
N VAL A 102 28.53 17.09 -7.65
CA VAL A 102 27.51 17.56 -8.59
C VAL A 102 26.64 16.39 -8.99
N VAL A 103 25.33 16.56 -8.89
CA VAL A 103 24.33 15.56 -9.32
C VAL A 103 23.55 16.09 -10.51
N HIS A 104 23.70 15.43 -11.64
CA HIS A 104 22.92 15.65 -12.86
C HIS A 104 21.70 14.72 -12.81
N ASN A 105 20.54 15.28 -12.42
CA ASN A 105 19.30 14.49 -12.33
C ASN A 105 18.65 14.35 -13.71
N HIS A 106 18.33 13.12 -14.07
CA HIS A 106 17.64 12.78 -15.32
C HIS A 106 16.18 12.40 -15.07
N LEU A 107 15.39 12.34 -16.14
CA LEU A 107 14.08 11.72 -16.09
C LEU A 107 14.20 10.25 -15.69
N ILE A 108 13.23 9.74 -14.97
CA ILE A 108 13.22 8.37 -14.44
C ILE A 108 12.20 7.49 -15.18
N GLY A 109 12.58 6.26 -15.48
CA GLY A 109 11.70 5.23 -16.03
C GLY A 109 10.91 4.49 -14.95
N GLY A 110 10.32 5.26 -14.02
CA GLY A 110 9.63 4.80 -12.83
C GLY A 110 10.51 4.89 -11.57
N GLY A 111 9.86 5.17 -10.44
CA GLY A 111 10.51 5.25 -9.14
C GLY A 111 9.68 4.56 -8.06
N PHE A 112 8.43 4.99 -7.90
CA PHE A 112 7.43 4.44 -6.98
C PHE A 112 7.88 4.38 -5.52
N GLY A 113 8.91 5.17 -5.15
CA GLY A 113 9.57 5.15 -3.85
C GLY A 113 11.01 4.62 -3.89
N ARG A 114 11.36 3.73 -4.83
CA ARG A 114 12.69 3.13 -4.93
C ARG A 114 13.81 4.16 -5.09
N ARG A 115 13.57 5.18 -5.89
CA ARG A 115 14.57 6.21 -6.20
C ARG A 115 14.61 7.37 -5.18
N LEU A 116 13.91 7.25 -4.04
CA LEU A 116 14.15 8.03 -2.83
C LEU A 116 15.42 7.57 -2.09
N GLU A 117 15.86 6.34 -2.33
CA GLU A 117 17.03 5.75 -1.71
C GLU A 117 18.30 6.06 -2.52
N ALA A 118 19.39 6.32 -1.79
CA ALA A 118 20.68 6.67 -2.39
C ALA A 118 21.64 5.48 -2.51
N ASP A 119 21.24 4.28 -2.11
CA ASP A 119 22.08 3.09 -2.05
C ASP A 119 22.73 2.74 -3.39
N GLY A 120 22.02 2.92 -4.51
CA GLY A 120 22.56 2.74 -5.85
C GLY A 120 23.71 3.71 -6.17
N ALA A 121 23.52 5.00 -5.83
CA ALA A 121 24.57 6.00 -5.99
C ALA A 121 25.79 5.71 -5.10
N VAL A 122 25.56 5.33 -3.83
CA VAL A 122 26.63 4.96 -2.89
C VAL A 122 27.49 3.84 -3.44
N ARG A 123 26.86 2.75 -3.94
CA ARG A 123 27.60 1.62 -4.54
C ARG A 123 28.37 2.04 -5.80
N ALA A 124 27.77 2.87 -6.66
CA ALA A 124 28.42 3.37 -7.86
C ALA A 124 29.63 4.26 -7.52
N VAL A 125 29.55 5.12 -6.50
CA VAL A 125 30.67 5.93 -6.00
C VAL A 125 31.78 5.04 -5.45
N GLN A 126 31.45 4.02 -4.65
CA GLN A 126 32.44 3.07 -4.12
C GLN A 126 33.19 2.36 -5.23
N ILE A 127 32.54 1.94 -6.31
CA ILE A 127 33.19 1.31 -7.47
C ILE A 127 34.06 2.33 -8.19
N ALA A 128 33.54 3.55 -8.45
CA ALA A 128 34.23 4.59 -9.19
C ALA A 128 35.53 5.10 -8.53
N GLN A 129 35.67 4.97 -7.20
CA GLN A 129 36.88 5.30 -6.47
C GLN A 129 38.10 4.40 -6.85
N HIS A 130 37.85 3.28 -7.51
CA HIS A 130 38.86 2.29 -7.91
C HIS A 130 39.05 2.20 -9.42
N VAL A 131 38.48 3.11 -10.20
CA VAL A 131 38.52 3.10 -11.66
C VAL A 131 38.87 4.49 -12.17
N ASP A 132 39.83 4.58 -13.07
CA ASP A 132 40.16 5.82 -13.76
C ASP A 132 39.10 6.16 -14.81
N GLY A 133 38.51 7.35 -14.69
CA GLY A 133 37.45 7.83 -15.59
C GLY A 133 36.02 7.56 -15.11
N PRO A 134 35.02 7.85 -15.96
CA PRO A 134 33.62 7.66 -15.59
C PRO A 134 33.21 6.18 -15.60
N VAL A 135 32.43 5.76 -14.61
CA VAL A 135 31.92 4.40 -14.47
C VAL A 135 30.41 4.43 -14.55
N LYS A 136 29.82 3.63 -15.42
CA LYS A 136 28.36 3.40 -15.44
C LYS A 136 28.06 2.04 -14.81
N VAL A 137 27.29 2.06 -13.71
CA VAL A 137 26.78 0.87 -13.05
C VAL A 137 25.31 0.69 -13.46
N VAL A 138 24.97 -0.49 -13.96
CA VAL A 138 23.62 -0.85 -14.35
C VAL A 138 23.29 -2.16 -13.66
N TRP A 139 22.19 -2.19 -12.89
CA TRP A 139 21.65 -3.42 -12.31
C TRP A 139 20.93 -4.23 -13.38
N THR A 140 21.12 -5.54 -13.42
CA THR A 140 20.24 -6.41 -14.18
C THR A 140 18.84 -6.40 -13.53
N ARG A 141 17.83 -6.88 -14.23
CA ARG A 141 16.48 -7.00 -13.64
C ARG A 141 16.47 -7.93 -12.43
N GLU A 142 17.25 -8.99 -12.48
CA GLU A 142 17.39 -9.95 -11.40
C GLU A 142 17.98 -9.30 -10.15
N GLU A 143 19.07 -8.55 -10.32
CA GLU A 143 19.69 -7.78 -9.25
C GLU A 143 18.73 -6.72 -8.68
N ASP A 144 18.01 -6.02 -9.55
CA ASP A 144 17.08 -4.96 -9.19
C ASP A 144 15.90 -5.48 -8.32
N ILE A 145 15.36 -6.66 -8.65
CA ILE A 145 14.27 -7.28 -7.86
C ILE A 145 14.80 -8.00 -6.62
N GLN A 146 15.88 -8.79 -6.74
CA GLN A 146 16.38 -9.61 -5.63
C GLN A 146 17.08 -8.79 -4.53
N HIS A 147 17.59 -7.60 -4.87
CA HIS A 147 18.26 -6.68 -3.95
C HIS A 147 17.55 -5.34 -3.82
N ASP A 148 16.23 -5.32 -4.06
CA ASP A 148 15.40 -4.14 -3.84
C ASP A 148 15.29 -3.81 -2.33
N MET A 149 14.81 -2.62 -2.04
CA MET A 149 14.35 -2.21 -0.72
C MET A 149 12.83 -2.30 -0.72
N TYR A 150 12.28 -3.35 -0.11
CA TYR A 150 10.89 -3.74 -0.31
C TYR A 150 9.88 -2.87 0.45
N ARG A 151 8.63 -2.76 -0.07
CA ARG A 151 7.51 -2.37 0.78
C ARG A 151 7.43 -3.33 1.96
N PRO A 152 7.30 -2.85 3.20
CA PRO A 152 7.18 -3.70 4.38
C PRO A 152 6.07 -4.75 4.27
N TYR A 153 6.28 -5.90 4.89
CA TYR A 153 5.23 -6.86 5.21
C TYR A 153 4.43 -6.33 6.39
N TRP A 154 3.10 -6.46 6.33
CA TRP A 154 2.21 -6.05 7.40
C TRP A 154 1.27 -7.17 7.83
N LEU A 155 1.05 -7.24 9.13
CA LEU A 155 0.08 -8.11 9.77
C LEU A 155 -0.80 -7.26 10.67
N ASP A 156 -2.11 -7.32 10.43
CA ASP A 156 -3.12 -6.51 11.08
C ASP A 156 -4.14 -7.37 11.78
N ARG A 157 -4.50 -7.03 13.01
CA ARG A 157 -5.62 -7.59 13.75
C ARG A 157 -6.62 -6.49 14.05
N LEU A 158 -7.86 -6.68 13.62
CA LEU A 158 -8.97 -5.79 13.90
C LEU A 158 -10.04 -6.50 14.70
N SER A 159 -10.70 -5.73 15.57
CA SER A 159 -11.95 -6.12 16.21
C SER A 159 -12.87 -4.92 16.30
N ALA A 160 -14.15 -5.14 16.10
CA ALA A 160 -15.19 -4.12 16.24
C ALA A 160 -16.42 -4.65 16.95
N GLY A 161 -17.03 -3.78 17.72
CA GLY A 161 -18.32 -4.00 18.38
C GLY A 161 -19.42 -3.23 17.66
N LEU A 162 -20.52 -3.89 17.34
CA LEU A 162 -21.72 -3.27 16.74
C LEU A 162 -22.85 -3.20 17.77
N ASP A 163 -23.61 -2.13 17.71
CA ASP A 163 -24.87 -1.97 18.47
C ASP A 163 -26.03 -2.79 17.89
N ALA A 164 -27.19 -2.69 18.46
CA ALA A 164 -28.40 -3.37 18.00
C ALA A 164 -28.92 -2.94 16.60
N LYS A 165 -28.42 -1.78 16.10
CA LYS A 165 -28.72 -1.29 14.75
C LYS A 165 -27.64 -1.69 13.74
N GLY A 166 -26.59 -2.39 14.19
CA GLY A 166 -25.44 -2.77 13.40
C GLY A 166 -24.40 -1.66 13.21
N MET A 167 -24.49 -0.55 13.96
CA MET A 167 -23.53 0.55 13.87
C MET A 167 -22.29 0.27 14.73
N PRO A 168 -21.08 0.63 14.26
CA PRO A 168 -19.84 0.39 14.99
C PRO A 168 -19.75 1.34 16.18
N ILE A 169 -19.72 0.79 17.39
CA ILE A 169 -19.55 1.50 18.65
C ILE A 169 -18.15 1.34 19.24
N ALA A 170 -17.39 0.36 18.78
CA ALA A 170 -16.01 0.12 19.16
C ALA A 170 -15.20 -0.35 17.96
N TRP A 171 -13.97 0.19 17.81
CA TRP A 171 -13.01 -0.18 16.78
C TRP A 171 -11.65 -0.32 17.41
N ASN A 172 -11.04 -1.49 17.26
CA ASN A 172 -9.69 -1.77 17.72
C ASN A 172 -8.88 -2.28 16.53
N HIS A 173 -7.73 -1.64 16.26
CA HIS A 173 -6.82 -2.00 15.19
C HIS A 173 -5.40 -2.08 15.72
N ARG A 174 -4.80 -3.25 15.67
CA ARG A 174 -3.39 -3.48 15.98
C ARG A 174 -2.68 -4.00 14.75
N PHE A 175 -1.57 -3.35 14.37
CA PHE A 175 -0.79 -3.78 13.22
C PHE A 175 0.70 -3.79 13.50
N ALA A 176 1.41 -4.66 12.79
CA ALA A 176 2.84 -4.88 12.96
C ALA A 176 3.56 -4.88 11.61
N GLY A 177 4.68 -4.14 11.55
CA GLY A 177 5.55 -4.06 10.39
C GLY A 177 6.79 -3.21 10.65
N SER A 178 7.68 -3.11 9.67
CA SER A 178 8.89 -2.30 9.79
C SER A 178 8.62 -0.80 9.58
N SER A 179 9.44 0.03 10.23
CA SER A 179 9.39 1.47 10.08
C SER A 179 10.38 1.95 9.03
N VAL A 180 9.88 2.52 7.95
CA VAL A 180 10.73 3.20 6.96
C VAL A 180 11.23 4.53 7.51
N VAL A 181 10.37 5.30 8.19
CA VAL A 181 10.70 6.62 8.76
C VAL A 181 11.83 6.52 9.80
N ALA A 182 11.83 5.50 10.66
CA ALA A 182 12.88 5.32 11.66
C ALA A 182 14.30 5.21 11.06
N ARG A 183 14.42 4.72 9.83
CA ARG A 183 15.67 4.64 9.08
C ARG A 183 15.88 5.87 8.17
N TRP A 184 14.85 6.24 7.43
CA TRP A 184 14.95 7.23 6.35
C TRP A 184 14.94 8.68 6.86
N LEU A 185 14.12 8.98 7.89
CA LEU A 185 13.97 10.29 8.52
C LEU A 185 13.84 10.16 10.04
N PRO A 186 14.91 9.75 10.76
CA PRO A 186 14.86 9.42 12.19
C PRO A 186 14.26 10.51 13.08
N VAL A 187 14.41 11.78 12.69
CA VAL A 187 13.86 12.93 13.44
C VAL A 187 12.32 12.95 13.46
N ALA A 188 11.66 12.31 12.51
CA ALA A 188 10.20 12.18 12.46
C ALA A 188 9.67 10.94 13.19
N PHE A 189 10.56 10.02 13.58
CA PHE A 189 10.20 8.82 14.35
C PHE A 189 10.21 9.15 15.84
N ASN A 190 9.04 9.43 16.40
CA ASN A 190 8.90 9.89 17.79
C ASN A 190 8.15 8.87 18.64
N ASN A 191 8.64 8.61 19.86
CA ASN A 191 7.99 7.74 20.85
C ASN A 191 7.64 6.34 20.33
N GLY A 192 8.43 5.80 19.40
CA GLY A 192 8.17 4.49 18.80
C GLY A 192 7.11 4.49 17.69
N LEU A 193 6.59 5.66 17.29
CA LEU A 193 5.57 5.82 16.26
C LEU A 193 6.19 6.26 14.93
N ASP A 194 5.84 5.55 13.88
CA ASP A 194 6.09 5.91 12.49
C ASP A 194 4.82 6.59 11.94
N PRO A 195 4.83 7.92 11.70
CA PRO A 195 3.64 8.63 11.23
C PRO A 195 3.16 8.12 9.88
N ASP A 196 4.08 7.82 8.96
CA ASP A 196 3.74 7.35 7.62
C ASP A 196 3.10 5.95 7.64
N SER A 197 3.55 5.08 8.57
CA SER A 197 2.96 3.73 8.72
C SER A 197 1.55 3.74 9.29
N THR A 198 1.14 4.83 9.96
CA THR A 198 -0.19 4.94 10.58
C THR A 198 -1.24 5.61 9.70
N GLU A 199 -0.85 6.26 8.60
CA GLU A 199 -1.77 6.85 7.64
C GLU A 199 -2.75 5.80 7.09
N GLY A 200 -4.03 6.16 6.97
CA GLY A 200 -5.11 5.24 6.56
C GLY A 200 -5.60 4.30 7.67
N ALA A 201 -4.94 4.32 8.87
CA ALA A 201 -5.41 3.59 10.05
C ALA A 201 -5.97 4.52 11.14
N ILE A 202 -5.38 5.72 11.30
CA ILE A 202 -5.79 6.68 12.34
C ILE A 202 -6.66 7.82 11.81
N ASP A 203 -6.61 8.11 10.53
CA ASP A 203 -7.29 9.19 9.81
C ASP A 203 -8.48 8.67 8.98
N LEU A 204 -9.22 7.73 9.55
CA LEU A 204 -10.40 7.15 8.92
C LEU A 204 -11.43 8.24 8.61
N VAL A 205 -12.05 8.14 7.43
CA VAL A 205 -13.08 9.11 6.99
C VAL A 205 -14.39 8.99 7.78
N TYR A 206 -14.53 7.95 8.60
CA TYR A 206 -15.76 7.59 9.34
C TYR A 206 -15.82 8.16 10.75
N ALA A 207 -17.02 8.48 11.23
CA ALA A 207 -17.26 8.79 12.63
C ALA A 207 -17.30 7.51 13.46
N LEU A 208 -16.24 7.25 14.21
CA LEU A 208 -16.14 6.14 15.15
C LEU A 208 -16.09 6.70 16.59
N PRO A 209 -17.09 6.40 17.45
CA PRO A 209 -17.18 7.00 18.78
C PRO A 209 -16.09 6.50 19.74
N ASN A 210 -15.65 5.25 19.57
CA ASN A 210 -14.57 4.66 20.36
C ASN A 210 -13.63 3.93 19.42
N MET A 211 -12.37 4.39 19.36
CA MET A 211 -11.34 3.85 18.48
C MET A 211 -9.99 3.76 19.21
N HIS A 212 -9.37 2.60 19.08
CA HIS A 212 -8.00 2.35 19.54
C HIS A 212 -7.16 1.79 18.41
N VAL A 213 -6.01 2.42 18.12
CA VAL A 213 -5.05 1.97 17.11
C VAL A 213 -3.69 1.81 17.75
N GLU A 214 -3.06 0.66 17.58
CA GLU A 214 -1.71 0.33 18.06
C GLU A 214 -0.80 -0.07 16.90
N TYR A 215 0.40 0.48 16.89
CA TYR A 215 1.50 0.09 16.02
C TYR A 215 2.55 -0.72 16.79
N VAL A 216 3.01 -1.80 16.18
CA VAL A 216 4.11 -2.64 16.69
C VAL A 216 5.23 -2.66 15.65
N ARG A 217 6.35 -2.00 15.97
CA ARG A 217 7.51 -2.01 15.10
C ARG A 217 8.21 -3.36 15.10
N VAL A 218 8.37 -3.96 13.92
CA VAL A 218 9.07 -5.24 13.73
C VAL A 218 9.98 -5.13 12.52
N GLU A 219 11.29 -5.14 12.77
CA GLU A 219 12.29 -5.09 11.69
C GLU A 219 12.70 -6.52 11.30
N PRO A 220 12.47 -6.95 10.05
CA PRO A 220 12.92 -8.26 9.59
C PRO A 220 14.45 -8.25 9.40
N PRO A 221 15.19 -9.18 10.04
CA PRO A 221 16.65 -9.21 9.91
C PRO A 221 17.09 -9.40 8.46
N GLY A 222 17.97 -8.52 7.97
CA GLY A 222 18.58 -8.63 6.65
C GLY A 222 17.66 -8.30 5.46
N ILE A 223 16.43 -7.83 5.71
CA ILE A 223 15.51 -7.43 4.64
C ILE A 223 15.33 -5.92 4.70
N PRO A 224 15.95 -5.15 3.76
CA PRO A 224 15.78 -3.71 3.74
C PRO A 224 14.37 -3.35 3.25
N THR A 225 13.79 -2.32 3.88
CA THR A 225 12.46 -1.80 3.51
C THR A 225 12.52 -0.33 3.17
N ALA A 226 11.69 0.11 2.22
CA ALA A 226 11.59 1.49 1.78
C ALA A 226 10.14 1.90 1.48
N PHE A 227 9.94 3.19 1.20
CA PHE A 227 8.67 3.73 0.75
C PHE A 227 8.25 3.09 -0.57
N TRP A 228 7.02 2.65 -0.61
CA TRP A 228 6.37 2.17 -1.81
C TRP A 228 5.12 3.02 -2.07
N ARG A 229 4.78 3.27 -3.33
CA ARG A 229 3.70 4.17 -3.74
C ARG A 229 2.45 3.98 -2.87
N SER A 230 1.94 5.07 -2.30
CA SER A 230 0.86 5.17 -1.30
C SER A 230 1.26 4.89 0.15
N VAL A 231 2.52 4.65 0.46
CA VAL A 231 3.06 4.59 1.83
C VAL A 231 2.14 3.81 2.81
N GLY A 232 1.72 4.37 3.94
CA GLY A 232 0.80 3.78 4.91
C GLY A 232 -0.55 3.39 4.32
N PRO A 233 -1.25 4.26 3.58
CA PRO A 233 -2.48 3.90 2.91
C PRO A 233 -2.38 2.66 2.00
N SER A 234 -1.20 2.33 1.44
CA SER A 234 -0.99 1.15 0.58
C SER A 234 -1.29 -0.19 1.27
N HIS A 235 -1.26 -0.23 2.59
CA HIS A 235 -1.65 -1.41 3.37
C HIS A 235 -2.87 -1.15 4.25
N ASN A 236 -2.92 -0.01 4.95
CA ASN A 236 -4.00 0.28 5.90
C ASN A 236 -5.37 0.39 5.23
N VAL A 237 -5.47 1.01 4.04
CA VAL A 237 -6.78 1.16 3.36
C VAL A 237 -7.35 -0.20 2.92
N PHE A 238 -6.50 -1.15 2.47
CA PHE A 238 -6.95 -2.52 2.22
C PHE A 238 -7.60 -3.14 3.46
N VAL A 239 -6.96 -2.94 4.61
CA VAL A 239 -7.38 -3.51 5.88
C VAL A 239 -8.64 -2.82 6.42
N THR A 240 -8.63 -1.51 6.51
CA THR A 240 -9.72 -0.72 7.12
C THR A 240 -10.98 -0.74 6.27
N GLU A 241 -10.87 -0.61 4.95
CA GLU A 241 -12.00 -0.66 4.03
C GLU A 241 -12.53 -2.08 3.79
N GLY A 242 -11.64 -3.08 3.82
CA GLY A 242 -12.04 -4.48 3.83
C GLY A 242 -12.82 -4.83 5.08
N PHE A 243 -12.35 -4.40 6.24
CA PHE A 243 -13.02 -4.65 7.52
C PHE A 243 -14.32 -3.86 7.65
N MET A 244 -14.39 -2.62 7.17
CA MET A 244 -15.64 -1.85 7.11
C MET A 244 -16.72 -2.55 6.27
N ASP A 245 -16.33 -3.22 5.20
CA ASP A 245 -17.25 -4.04 4.39
C ASP A 245 -17.71 -5.32 5.13
N GLU A 246 -16.83 -5.90 5.97
CA GLU A 246 -17.24 -7.00 6.86
C GLU A 246 -18.27 -6.56 7.91
N LEU A 247 -18.11 -5.35 8.45
CA LEU A 247 -19.09 -4.79 9.40
C LEU A 247 -20.45 -4.56 8.71
N ALA A 248 -20.45 -4.00 7.49
CA ALA A 248 -21.68 -3.84 6.71
C ALA A 248 -22.39 -5.19 6.47
N ALA A 249 -21.63 -6.23 6.12
CA ALA A 249 -22.15 -7.58 5.94
C ALA A 249 -22.69 -8.19 7.25
N ALA A 250 -21.97 -8.01 8.37
CA ALA A 250 -22.43 -8.45 9.69
C ALA A 250 -23.72 -7.75 10.12
N ALA A 251 -23.85 -6.46 9.78
CA ALA A 251 -25.07 -5.66 9.98
C ALA A 251 -26.18 -5.97 8.97
N LYS A 252 -25.93 -6.83 7.96
CA LYS A 252 -26.84 -7.13 6.85
C LYS A 252 -27.29 -5.88 6.09
N GLN A 253 -26.40 -4.91 5.94
CA GLN A 253 -26.65 -3.65 5.25
C GLN A 253 -25.88 -3.57 3.93
N ASP A 254 -26.40 -2.82 2.97
CA ASP A 254 -25.70 -2.48 1.75
C ASP A 254 -24.41 -1.72 2.07
N PRO A 255 -23.24 -2.11 1.52
CA PRO A 255 -21.97 -1.52 1.91
C PRO A 255 -21.81 -0.03 1.56
N VAL A 256 -22.51 0.47 0.53
CA VAL A 256 -22.53 1.91 0.21
C VAL A 256 -23.45 2.65 1.18
N ALA A 257 -24.65 2.13 1.43
CA ALA A 257 -25.59 2.74 2.38
C ALA A 257 -24.99 2.78 3.80
N TYR A 258 -24.33 1.70 4.22
CA TYR A 258 -23.64 1.62 5.51
C TYR A 258 -22.57 2.71 5.68
N ARG A 259 -21.69 2.86 4.68
CA ARG A 259 -20.66 3.90 4.66
C ARG A 259 -21.27 5.31 4.67
N LYS A 260 -22.34 5.56 3.89
CA LYS A 260 -23.02 6.86 3.86
C LYS A 260 -23.55 7.26 5.25
N THR A 261 -24.06 6.31 6.03
CA THR A 261 -24.52 6.57 7.41
C THR A 261 -23.37 7.05 8.30
N LEU A 262 -22.16 6.52 8.12
CA LEU A 262 -20.98 6.86 8.91
C LEU A 262 -20.23 8.12 8.42
N LEU A 263 -20.57 8.63 7.23
CA LEU A 263 -19.92 9.78 6.59
C LEU A 263 -20.67 11.11 6.74
N GLY A 264 -21.76 11.15 7.50
CA GLY A 264 -22.60 12.37 7.60
C GLY A 264 -21.86 13.63 8.08
N HIS A 265 -20.75 13.47 8.78
CA HIS A 265 -19.87 14.56 9.23
C HIS A 265 -18.79 14.95 8.21
N ASN A 266 -18.59 14.16 7.14
CA ASN A 266 -17.54 14.36 6.14
C ASN A 266 -18.13 14.49 4.72
N PRO A 267 -18.58 15.70 4.34
CA PRO A 267 -19.29 15.92 3.07
C PRO A 267 -18.43 15.60 1.83
N ARG A 268 -17.11 15.81 1.90
CA ARG A 268 -16.19 15.50 0.77
C ARG A 268 -16.08 13.98 0.54
N ALA A 269 -15.88 13.20 1.59
CA ALA A 269 -15.87 11.74 1.51
C ALA A 269 -17.25 11.20 1.05
N LEU A 270 -18.34 11.75 1.55
CA LEU A 270 -19.69 11.38 1.14
C LEU A 270 -19.94 11.69 -0.35
N ALA A 271 -19.43 12.81 -0.85
CA ALA A 271 -19.59 13.22 -2.24
C ALA A 271 -18.85 12.26 -3.19
N VAL A 272 -17.57 11.91 -2.92
CA VAL A 272 -16.82 10.98 -3.76
C VAL A 272 -17.44 9.57 -3.72
N LEU A 273 -17.89 9.10 -2.57
CA LEU A 273 -18.59 7.81 -2.45
C LEU A 273 -19.89 7.79 -3.25
N THR A 274 -20.68 8.86 -3.15
CA THR A 274 -21.97 8.95 -3.84
C THR A 274 -21.77 8.99 -5.34
N LEU A 275 -20.83 9.79 -5.83
CA LEU A 275 -20.54 9.92 -7.26
C LEU A 275 -19.98 8.58 -7.83
N ALA A 276 -19.05 7.93 -7.14
CA ALA A 276 -18.50 6.65 -7.60
C ALA A 276 -19.61 5.58 -7.67
N ALA A 277 -20.47 5.49 -6.66
CA ALA A 277 -21.60 4.55 -6.64
C ALA A 277 -22.60 4.83 -7.78
N GLU A 278 -22.94 6.10 -8.01
CA GLU A 278 -23.84 6.51 -9.13
C GLU A 278 -23.25 6.09 -10.48
N LYS A 279 -22.01 6.47 -10.76
CA LYS A 279 -21.34 6.19 -12.02
C LYS A 279 -21.05 4.71 -12.26
N ALA A 280 -20.87 3.95 -11.17
CA ALA A 280 -20.77 2.50 -11.22
C ALA A 280 -22.14 1.80 -11.32
N ARG A 281 -23.26 2.55 -11.31
CA ARG A 281 -24.61 2.01 -11.29
C ARG A 281 -24.80 1.01 -10.13
N TRP A 282 -24.41 1.45 -8.93
CA TRP A 282 -24.57 0.64 -7.72
C TRP A 282 -26.04 0.27 -7.49
N GLY A 283 -26.31 -1.00 -7.18
CA GLY A 283 -27.69 -1.52 -7.01
C GLY A 283 -28.28 -2.16 -8.27
N GLU A 284 -27.76 -1.89 -9.48
CA GLU A 284 -28.15 -2.65 -10.67
C GLU A 284 -27.68 -4.10 -10.57
N ARG A 285 -28.57 -5.03 -10.93
CA ARG A 285 -28.27 -6.46 -10.92
C ARG A 285 -27.17 -6.82 -11.92
N LEU A 286 -26.20 -7.54 -11.46
CA LEU A 286 -25.13 -8.11 -12.29
C LEU A 286 -25.45 -9.57 -12.69
N PRO A 287 -24.85 -10.04 -13.79
CA PRO A 287 -24.84 -11.48 -14.11
C PRO A 287 -24.29 -12.31 -12.95
N PRO A 288 -24.64 -13.60 -12.88
CA PRO A 288 -24.06 -14.51 -11.90
C PRO A 288 -22.53 -14.46 -11.91
N ARG A 289 -21.90 -14.57 -10.74
CA ARG A 289 -20.45 -14.57 -10.54
C ARG A 289 -19.76 -13.24 -10.84
N ARG A 290 -20.52 -12.19 -11.04
CA ARG A 290 -20.01 -10.81 -11.03
C ARG A 290 -20.42 -10.11 -9.75
N GLY A 291 -19.54 -9.25 -9.27
CA GLY A 291 -19.78 -8.46 -8.07
C GLY A 291 -19.20 -7.06 -8.20
N ARG A 292 -19.78 -6.11 -7.46
CA ARG A 292 -19.23 -4.79 -7.23
C ARG A 292 -18.77 -4.66 -5.80
N GLY A 293 -17.62 -4.03 -5.59
CA GLY A 293 -17.08 -3.69 -4.29
C GLY A 293 -16.64 -2.24 -4.27
N VAL A 294 -16.73 -1.62 -3.12
CA VAL A 294 -16.48 -0.19 -2.93
C VAL A 294 -15.40 0.04 -1.88
N SER A 295 -14.66 1.12 -2.05
CA SER A 295 -13.77 1.72 -1.06
C SER A 295 -13.89 3.23 -1.08
N VAL A 296 -13.63 3.88 0.06
CA VAL A 296 -13.51 5.34 0.17
C VAL A 296 -12.40 5.68 1.16
N GLN A 297 -11.59 6.67 0.84
CA GLN A 297 -10.45 7.05 1.67
C GLN A 297 -10.14 8.53 1.59
N PHE A 298 -9.35 8.99 2.57
CA PHE A 298 -8.61 10.22 2.55
C PHE A 298 -7.11 9.89 2.62
N ALA A 299 -6.32 10.48 1.75
CA ALA A 299 -4.86 10.42 1.81
C ALA A 299 -4.25 11.60 1.06
N PHE A 300 -3.12 12.11 1.52
CA PHE A 300 -2.36 13.19 0.88
C PHE A 300 -3.18 14.45 0.57
N GLY A 301 -4.19 14.76 1.40
CA GLY A 301 -5.08 15.92 1.20
C GLY A 301 -6.22 15.70 0.19
N SER A 302 -6.37 14.50 -0.36
CA SER A 302 -7.39 14.16 -1.36
C SER A 302 -8.33 13.08 -0.86
N TYR A 303 -9.62 13.18 -1.23
CA TYR A 303 -10.63 12.16 -1.04
C TYR A 303 -10.83 11.37 -2.33
N LEU A 304 -10.90 10.07 -2.23
CA LEU A 304 -11.12 9.20 -3.38
C LEU A 304 -12.00 8.02 -3.01
N SER A 305 -12.94 7.68 -3.88
CA SER A 305 -13.71 6.44 -3.82
C SER A 305 -13.53 5.65 -5.10
N GLN A 306 -13.36 4.34 -4.98
CA GLN A 306 -13.35 3.40 -6.10
C GLN A 306 -14.45 2.37 -5.97
N VAL A 307 -15.10 2.06 -7.10
CA VAL A 307 -15.98 0.92 -7.26
C VAL A 307 -15.39 0.00 -8.30
N ALA A 308 -15.00 -1.21 -7.89
CA ALA A 308 -14.53 -2.26 -8.81
C ALA A 308 -15.68 -3.19 -9.19
N GLU A 309 -15.74 -3.58 -10.47
CA GLU A 309 -16.57 -4.68 -10.97
C GLU A 309 -15.67 -5.85 -11.37
N VAL A 310 -15.91 -7.02 -10.77
CA VAL A 310 -15.14 -8.23 -11.03
C VAL A 310 -16.03 -9.35 -11.55
N GLU A 311 -15.40 -10.30 -12.26
CA GLU A 311 -15.98 -11.57 -12.64
C GLU A 311 -15.07 -12.71 -12.17
N VAL A 312 -15.67 -13.72 -11.53
CA VAL A 312 -14.95 -14.90 -11.04
C VAL A 312 -15.47 -16.12 -11.78
N ALA A 313 -14.65 -16.72 -12.65
CA ALA A 313 -15.02 -17.89 -13.44
C ALA A 313 -15.15 -19.17 -12.58
N SER A 314 -15.79 -20.21 -13.12
CA SER A 314 -16.04 -21.48 -12.39
C SER A 314 -14.77 -22.20 -11.96
N ASP A 315 -13.66 -21.98 -12.66
CA ASP A 315 -12.34 -22.47 -12.31
C ASP A 315 -11.59 -21.60 -11.30
N GLY A 316 -12.21 -20.50 -10.82
CA GLY A 316 -11.62 -19.54 -9.88
C GLY A 316 -10.83 -18.42 -10.56
N ALA A 317 -10.74 -18.38 -11.90
CA ALA A 317 -10.08 -17.29 -12.60
C ALA A 317 -10.81 -15.95 -12.33
N LEU A 318 -10.04 -14.96 -11.95
CA LEU A 318 -10.52 -13.62 -11.61
C LEU A 318 -10.23 -12.66 -12.76
N ARG A 319 -11.22 -11.87 -13.14
CA ARG A 319 -11.04 -10.74 -14.05
C ARG A 319 -11.65 -9.48 -13.44
N VAL A 320 -10.85 -8.45 -13.31
CA VAL A 320 -11.35 -7.10 -13.01
C VAL A 320 -11.80 -6.47 -14.32
N ARG A 321 -13.08 -6.13 -14.42
CA ARG A 321 -13.70 -5.67 -15.66
C ARG A 321 -13.67 -4.16 -15.78
N ARG A 322 -13.97 -3.49 -14.67
CA ARG A 322 -14.19 -2.04 -14.65
C ARG A 322 -13.84 -1.50 -13.27
N ILE A 323 -13.25 -0.32 -13.22
CA ILE A 323 -13.03 0.45 -12.00
C ILE A 323 -13.51 1.87 -12.24
N VAL A 324 -14.43 2.33 -11.40
CA VAL A 324 -14.95 3.70 -11.40
C VAL A 324 -14.32 4.44 -10.24
N CYS A 325 -13.64 5.54 -10.54
CA CYS A 325 -12.97 6.40 -9.58
C CYS A 325 -13.67 7.76 -9.50
N ALA A 326 -14.07 8.19 -8.31
CA ALA A 326 -14.48 9.56 -8.04
C ALA A 326 -13.50 10.22 -7.09
N VAL A 327 -13.04 11.44 -7.40
CA VAL A 327 -11.99 12.12 -6.62
C VAL A 327 -12.33 13.59 -6.37
N ASP A 328 -12.04 14.03 -5.14
CA ASP A 328 -11.96 15.42 -4.73
C ASP A 328 -10.55 15.70 -4.23
N CYS A 329 -9.73 16.29 -5.08
CA CYS A 329 -8.36 16.69 -4.77
C CYS A 329 -8.21 18.21 -4.54
N GLY A 330 -9.30 18.89 -4.19
CA GLY A 330 -9.29 20.34 -4.10
C GLY A 330 -9.22 21.00 -5.49
N THR A 331 -8.56 22.15 -5.55
CA THR A 331 -8.38 22.91 -6.79
C THR A 331 -7.52 22.11 -7.78
N ILE A 332 -8.09 21.80 -8.94
CA ILE A 332 -7.42 21.03 -10.00
C ILE A 332 -6.59 21.98 -10.86
N VAL A 333 -5.28 21.74 -10.93
CA VAL A 333 -4.38 22.52 -11.79
C VAL A 333 -4.40 22.01 -13.23
N ASN A 334 -4.33 20.67 -13.41
CA ASN A 334 -4.36 20.01 -14.70
C ASN A 334 -5.19 18.71 -14.61
N PRO A 335 -6.40 18.67 -15.19
CA PRO A 335 -7.27 17.50 -15.11
C PRO A 335 -6.68 16.26 -15.81
N ASP A 336 -6.02 16.42 -16.96
CA ASP A 336 -5.43 15.30 -17.69
C ASP A 336 -4.34 14.60 -16.86
N THR A 337 -3.54 15.38 -16.13
CA THR A 337 -2.53 14.83 -15.22
C THR A 337 -3.19 14.09 -14.04
N VAL A 338 -4.28 14.62 -13.50
CA VAL A 338 -5.03 13.93 -12.43
C VAL A 338 -5.56 12.59 -12.92
N GLU A 339 -6.18 12.55 -14.10
CA GLU A 339 -6.69 11.32 -14.71
C GLU A 339 -5.56 10.31 -14.98
N ALA A 340 -4.42 10.77 -15.53
CA ALA A 340 -3.24 9.93 -15.76
C ALA A 340 -2.70 9.32 -14.45
N GLN A 341 -2.66 10.08 -13.36
CA GLN A 341 -2.23 9.58 -12.04
C GLN A 341 -3.23 8.57 -11.46
N ILE A 342 -4.52 8.78 -11.62
CA ILE A 342 -5.56 7.84 -11.19
C ILE A 342 -5.42 6.53 -11.97
N LEU A 343 -5.33 6.59 -13.29
CA LEU A 343 -5.15 5.40 -14.14
C LEU A 343 -3.89 4.63 -13.74
N SER A 344 -2.75 5.33 -13.69
CA SER A 344 -1.46 4.74 -13.31
C SER A 344 -1.49 4.13 -11.90
N GLY A 345 -2.02 4.86 -10.91
CA GLY A 345 -2.12 4.40 -9.53
C GLY A 345 -3.01 3.17 -9.39
N THR A 346 -4.13 3.15 -10.09
CA THR A 346 -5.07 2.01 -10.11
C THR A 346 -4.41 0.77 -10.72
N ILE A 347 -3.76 0.87 -11.88
CA ILE A 347 -3.09 -0.26 -12.54
C ILE A 347 -1.90 -0.78 -11.70
N PHE A 348 -1.13 0.13 -11.10
CA PHE A 348 -0.02 -0.23 -10.24
C PHE A 348 -0.49 -0.97 -8.97
N GLY A 349 -1.50 -0.43 -8.30
CA GLY A 349 -2.11 -1.09 -7.13
C GLY A 349 -2.76 -2.42 -7.49
N LEU A 350 -3.47 -2.51 -8.62
CA LEU A 350 -4.10 -3.73 -9.09
C LEU A 350 -3.08 -4.84 -9.38
N THR A 351 -1.92 -4.50 -9.94
CA THR A 351 -0.79 -5.43 -10.09
C THR A 351 -0.41 -6.06 -8.75
N ALA A 352 -0.27 -5.23 -7.71
CA ALA A 352 0.07 -5.71 -6.37
C ALA A 352 -1.04 -6.61 -5.78
N VAL A 353 -2.31 -6.26 -6.02
CA VAL A 353 -3.47 -7.03 -5.54
C VAL A 353 -3.53 -8.41 -6.15
N LEU A 354 -3.25 -8.52 -7.45
CA LEU A 354 -3.41 -9.77 -8.20
C LEU A 354 -2.17 -10.67 -8.13
N TYR A 355 -0.98 -10.08 -8.13
CA TYR A 355 0.26 -10.80 -8.38
C TYR A 355 1.39 -10.50 -7.40
N GLY A 356 1.43 -9.30 -6.81
CA GLY A 356 2.58 -8.81 -6.09
C GLY A 356 2.88 -9.59 -4.80
N ALA A 357 4.00 -10.30 -4.77
CA ALA A 357 4.55 -10.89 -3.56
C ALA A 357 6.05 -11.16 -3.71
N ILE A 358 6.82 -10.73 -2.74
CA ILE A 358 8.20 -11.17 -2.54
C ILE A 358 8.20 -12.23 -1.45
N THR A 359 8.77 -13.39 -1.77
CA THR A 359 8.93 -14.53 -0.86
C THR A 359 10.39 -14.87 -0.67
N LEU A 360 10.68 -15.48 0.47
CA LEU A 360 12.04 -15.80 0.89
C LEU A 360 12.18 -17.29 1.10
N ASN A 361 13.23 -17.87 0.54
CA ASN A 361 13.62 -19.24 0.76
C ASN A 361 15.09 -19.29 1.22
N ASN A 362 15.32 -19.81 2.42
CA ASN A 362 16.65 -19.89 3.01
C ASN A 362 17.42 -18.55 2.98
N GLY A 363 16.74 -17.43 3.26
CA GLY A 363 17.32 -16.09 3.29
C GLY A 363 17.52 -15.44 1.91
N ARG A 364 17.06 -16.06 0.83
CA ARG A 364 17.12 -15.51 -0.52
C ARG A 364 15.75 -15.18 -1.06
N VAL A 365 15.63 -14.10 -1.81
CA VAL A 365 14.42 -13.74 -2.54
C VAL A 365 14.22 -14.72 -3.70
N GLU A 366 13.00 -15.26 -3.82
CA GLU A 366 12.68 -16.23 -4.87
C GLU A 366 12.35 -15.56 -6.21
N GLN A 367 11.77 -14.38 -6.19
CA GLN A 367 11.41 -13.62 -7.39
C GLN A 367 12.65 -12.91 -7.95
N ALA A 368 12.86 -13.05 -9.25
CA ALA A 368 14.01 -12.48 -9.92
C ALA A 368 13.66 -11.58 -11.10
N ASN A 369 12.67 -11.95 -11.90
CA ASN A 369 12.28 -11.20 -13.09
C ASN A 369 10.76 -11.27 -13.28
N PHE A 370 10.21 -10.72 -14.36
CA PHE A 370 8.76 -10.63 -14.62
C PHE A 370 8.06 -11.96 -14.90
N ASP A 371 8.81 -13.04 -15.07
CA ASP A 371 8.30 -14.42 -15.08
C ASP A 371 7.96 -14.94 -13.67
N THR A 372 8.71 -14.50 -12.66
CA THR A 372 8.52 -14.89 -11.25
C THR A 372 7.92 -13.77 -10.38
N TYR A 373 7.94 -12.52 -10.87
CA TYR A 373 7.26 -11.35 -10.31
C TYR A 373 6.36 -10.71 -11.38
N PRO A 374 5.22 -11.33 -11.71
CA PRO A 374 4.40 -10.90 -12.83
C PRO A 374 3.75 -9.54 -12.59
N LEU A 375 3.62 -8.78 -13.66
CA LEU A 375 2.89 -7.52 -13.71
C LEU A 375 1.61 -7.69 -14.51
N LEU A 376 0.60 -6.86 -14.20
CA LEU A 376 -0.64 -6.80 -14.97
C LEU A 376 -0.35 -6.46 -16.44
N ARG A 377 -0.84 -7.29 -17.35
CA ARG A 377 -0.65 -7.11 -18.78
C ARG A 377 -1.75 -6.23 -19.37
N ILE A 378 -1.51 -5.68 -20.56
CA ILE A 378 -2.43 -4.75 -21.21
C ILE A 378 -3.81 -5.36 -21.54
N ASP A 379 -3.84 -6.66 -21.84
CA ASP A 379 -5.07 -7.43 -22.11
C ASP A 379 -5.84 -7.82 -20.84
N GLU A 380 -5.20 -7.71 -19.67
CA GLU A 380 -5.81 -7.93 -18.36
C GLU A 380 -6.34 -6.64 -17.72
N ALA A 381 -5.87 -5.48 -18.22
CA ALA A 381 -6.21 -4.19 -17.64
C ALA A 381 -7.72 -3.92 -17.73
N PRO A 382 -8.36 -3.46 -16.64
CA PRO A 382 -9.76 -3.07 -16.64
C PRO A 382 -9.97 -1.74 -17.37
N VAL A 383 -11.23 -1.47 -17.73
CA VAL A 383 -11.64 -0.11 -18.04
C VAL A 383 -11.61 0.71 -16.75
N VAL A 384 -10.85 1.80 -16.73
CA VAL A 384 -10.80 2.75 -15.61
C VAL A 384 -11.47 4.04 -16.02
N GLU A 385 -12.47 4.45 -15.27
CA GLU A 385 -13.21 5.69 -15.48
C GLU A 385 -12.96 6.64 -14.31
N THR A 386 -12.64 7.90 -14.63
CA THR A 386 -12.34 8.93 -13.63
C THR A 386 -13.39 10.03 -13.67
N TYR A 387 -13.88 10.42 -12.50
CA TYR A 387 -14.83 11.49 -12.29
C TYR A 387 -14.29 12.48 -11.27
N LEU A 388 -14.05 13.72 -11.71
CA LEU A 388 -13.45 14.77 -10.91
C LEU A 388 -14.57 15.64 -10.28
N ILE A 389 -14.52 15.79 -8.95
CA ILE A 389 -15.39 16.74 -8.24
C ILE A 389 -14.73 18.12 -8.28
N LYS A 390 -15.49 19.13 -8.69
CA LYS A 390 -15.06 20.53 -8.61
C LYS A 390 -15.04 20.97 -7.15
N SER A 391 -13.91 21.45 -6.69
CA SER A 391 -13.68 21.89 -5.31
C SER A 391 -12.84 23.16 -5.30
N SER A 392 -13.06 24.03 -4.33
CA SER A 392 -12.27 25.23 -4.07
C SER A 392 -11.27 25.05 -2.92
N GLU A 393 -11.21 23.84 -2.36
CA GLU A 393 -10.25 23.50 -1.32
C GLU A 393 -8.80 23.56 -1.82
N PRO A 394 -7.81 23.70 -0.95
CA PRO A 394 -6.41 23.61 -1.33
C PRO A 394 -6.10 22.34 -2.12
N PRO A 395 -5.18 22.40 -3.10
CA PRO A 395 -4.79 21.24 -3.88
C PRO A 395 -4.22 20.11 -3.00
N GLY A 396 -4.76 18.90 -3.13
CA GLY A 396 -4.24 17.68 -2.52
C GLY A 396 -3.31 16.90 -3.47
N GLY A 397 -2.56 15.95 -2.93
CA GLY A 397 -1.69 15.05 -3.69
C GLY A 397 -2.49 14.03 -4.49
N MET A 398 -2.12 13.82 -5.74
CA MET A 398 -2.80 12.88 -6.65
C MET A 398 -1.93 11.72 -7.14
N GLY A 399 -0.62 11.75 -6.87
CA GLY A 399 0.31 10.74 -7.35
C GLY A 399 0.09 9.33 -6.81
N GLU A 400 -0.64 9.18 -5.70
CA GLU A 400 -0.61 7.97 -4.87
C GLU A 400 -2.00 7.44 -4.46
N VAL A 401 -2.99 8.31 -4.29
CA VAL A 401 -4.31 7.97 -3.70
C VAL A 401 -5.03 6.79 -4.36
N ALA A 402 -4.95 6.66 -5.69
CA ALA A 402 -5.65 5.59 -6.40
C ALA A 402 -5.04 4.19 -6.16
N THR A 403 -3.75 4.14 -5.82
CA THR A 403 -3.04 2.88 -5.55
C THR A 403 -3.57 2.16 -4.31
N ALA A 404 -3.90 2.90 -3.26
CA ALA A 404 -4.40 2.34 -2.00
C ALA A 404 -5.83 1.82 -2.11
N ALA A 405 -6.70 2.56 -2.80
CA ALA A 405 -8.14 2.29 -2.82
C ALA A 405 -8.53 1.03 -3.63
N VAL A 406 -7.69 0.60 -4.58
CA VAL A 406 -8.03 -0.50 -5.49
C VAL A 406 -8.11 -1.86 -4.80
N ALA A 407 -7.25 -2.11 -3.82
CA ALA A 407 -7.19 -3.40 -3.13
C ALA A 407 -8.52 -3.76 -2.43
N PRO A 408 -9.07 -2.90 -1.55
CA PRO A 408 -10.35 -3.20 -0.91
C PRO A 408 -11.52 -3.18 -1.89
N ALA A 409 -11.54 -2.29 -2.88
CA ALA A 409 -12.60 -2.29 -3.89
C ALA A 409 -12.68 -3.64 -4.62
N VAL A 410 -11.54 -4.21 -5.04
CA VAL A 410 -11.48 -5.50 -5.73
C VAL A 410 -11.83 -6.66 -4.79
N THR A 411 -11.28 -6.71 -3.57
CA THR A 411 -11.56 -7.82 -2.64
C THR A 411 -13.00 -7.81 -2.11
N ASN A 412 -13.61 -6.64 -1.93
CA ASN A 412 -15.02 -6.50 -1.61
C ASN A 412 -15.92 -6.93 -2.80
N ALA A 413 -15.51 -6.63 -4.04
CA ALA A 413 -16.20 -7.11 -5.24
C ALA A 413 -16.14 -8.64 -5.38
N ILE A 414 -15.00 -9.26 -5.04
CA ILE A 414 -14.86 -10.72 -4.99
C ILE A 414 -15.81 -11.32 -3.95
N PHE A 415 -15.92 -10.70 -2.78
CA PHE A 415 -16.89 -11.14 -1.77
C PHE A 415 -18.33 -11.04 -2.28
N ALA A 416 -18.70 -9.94 -2.92
CA ALA A 416 -20.03 -9.76 -3.51
C ALA A 416 -20.32 -10.80 -4.61
N ALA A 417 -19.31 -11.23 -5.38
CA ALA A 417 -19.45 -12.23 -6.44
C ALA A 417 -19.50 -13.67 -5.94
N THR A 418 -18.84 -13.98 -4.80
CA THR A 418 -18.54 -15.38 -4.39
C THR A 418 -18.92 -15.70 -2.94
N GLY A 419 -19.23 -14.72 -2.12
CA GLY A 419 -19.42 -14.86 -0.67
C GLY A 419 -18.12 -15.08 0.11
N LYS A 420 -16.93 -15.05 -0.55
CA LYS A 420 -15.65 -15.33 0.08
C LYS A 420 -14.87 -14.08 0.43
N ARG A 421 -14.56 -13.89 1.71
CA ARG A 421 -13.67 -12.83 2.19
C ARG A 421 -12.21 -13.16 1.95
N LEU A 422 -11.49 -12.21 1.36
CA LEU A 422 -10.05 -12.27 1.18
C LEU A 422 -9.40 -11.25 2.13
N ARG A 423 -8.57 -11.76 3.04
CA ARG A 423 -7.86 -10.97 4.06
C ARG A 423 -6.35 -11.04 3.89
N LYS A 424 -5.90 -11.58 2.77
CA LYS A 424 -4.50 -11.70 2.41
C LYS A 424 -4.31 -11.37 0.94
N LEU A 425 -3.25 -10.61 0.63
CA LEU A 425 -2.79 -10.35 -0.73
C LEU A 425 -1.50 -11.13 -1.03
N PRO A 426 -1.21 -11.42 -2.30
CA PRO A 426 -2.09 -11.24 -3.46
C PRO A 426 -3.28 -12.20 -3.43
N VAL A 427 -4.25 -11.97 -4.32
CA VAL A 427 -5.46 -12.79 -4.44
C VAL A 427 -5.10 -14.25 -4.73
N ASP A 428 -5.54 -15.16 -3.87
CA ASP A 428 -5.40 -16.61 -4.08
C ASP A 428 -6.56 -17.15 -4.92
N THR A 429 -6.35 -17.25 -6.24
CA THR A 429 -7.35 -17.78 -7.18
C THR A 429 -7.66 -19.26 -6.93
N ALA A 430 -6.71 -20.05 -6.40
CA ALA A 430 -6.96 -21.44 -6.02
C ALA A 430 -7.93 -21.54 -4.84
N ALA A 431 -7.88 -20.55 -3.93
CA ALA A 431 -8.86 -20.44 -2.87
C ALA A 431 -10.25 -20.07 -3.40
N LEU A 432 -10.37 -19.27 -4.47
CA LEU A 432 -11.64 -18.93 -5.09
C LEU A 432 -12.31 -20.16 -5.77
N ARG A 433 -11.52 -21.01 -6.41
CA ARG A 433 -12.01 -22.28 -6.99
C ARG A 433 -12.71 -23.16 -5.96
N ARG A 434 -12.19 -23.25 -4.74
CA ARG A 434 -12.74 -24.09 -3.65
C ARG A 434 -14.03 -23.55 -3.03
N ALA A 435 -14.40 -22.30 -3.31
CA ALA A 435 -15.58 -21.64 -2.76
C ALA A 435 -16.82 -21.73 -3.67
N LEU A 436 -16.67 -22.30 -4.83
CA LEU A 436 -17.68 -22.42 -5.90
C LEU A 436 -18.08 -23.88 -6.10
#